data_bf0cb97b7d785afd11550de61f76a1ee
#
_entry.id   bf0cb97b7d785afd11550de61f76a1ee
#
_cell.length_a   1.000
_cell.length_b   1.000
_cell.length_c   1.000
_cell.angle_alpha   90.00
_cell.angle_beta   90.00
_cell.angle_gamma   90.00
#
_symmetry.space_group_name_H-M   'P 1'
#
loop_
_entity.id
_entity.type
_entity.pdbx_description
1 polymer ?
#
loop_
_entity_poly.entity_id
_entity_poly.type
_entity_poly.pdbx_seq_one_letter_code
_entity_poly.pdbx_strand_id
1 'polypeptide(L)'
;DVSEPIWSKPDTVTDARLMRFLAGEDVLLDRELLPYDIRASAAHAEGLATLGILDDAGLAGVLRELQALAQAFAAGEFVLDDRYEDGHSAIEAWLSERLGDAGRRIHTGRSRNDQVLVASRLWLRDRLAELGSAVLAIADVALERAQREAALPMPGYTHLQRAVVSSAGM
;
A
#
# COMPACT_ATOMS: atom_id res chain seq x y z
N ASP A 1 16.61 -4.16 -20.16
CA ASP A 1 15.41 -4.29 -20.97
C ASP A 1 14.24 -3.72 -20.18
N VAL A 2 13.62 -2.70 -20.74
CA VAL A 2 12.39 -2.12 -20.18
C VAL A 2 11.31 -3.15 -20.40
N SER A 3 10.58 -3.57 -19.36
CA SER A 3 9.46 -4.47 -19.54
C SER A 3 8.42 -3.78 -20.43
N GLU A 4 8.10 -4.38 -21.57
CA GLU A 4 7.11 -3.82 -22.47
C GLU A 4 5.74 -3.76 -21.77
N PRO A 5 5.01 -2.63 -21.86
CA PRO A 5 3.66 -2.54 -21.32
C PRO A 5 2.77 -3.66 -21.89
N ILE A 6 1.86 -4.19 -21.08
CA ILE A 6 0.93 -5.29 -21.47
C ILE A 6 0.13 -4.98 -22.74
N TRP A 7 -0.09 -3.69 -23.02
CA TRP A 7 -0.78 -3.21 -24.23
C TRP A 7 0.16 -2.96 -25.42
N SER A 8 1.48 -3.14 -25.27
CA SER A 8 2.46 -2.98 -26.35
C SER A 8 2.20 -3.99 -27.46
N LYS A 9 2.20 -3.51 -28.70
CA LYS A 9 2.14 -4.39 -29.88
C LYS A 9 3.57 -4.73 -30.33
N PRO A 10 3.80 -5.91 -30.94
CA PRO A 10 5.14 -6.40 -31.30
C PRO A 10 6.00 -5.45 -32.16
N ASP A 11 5.38 -4.49 -32.83
CA ASP A 11 6.05 -3.54 -33.75
C ASP A 11 6.00 -2.08 -33.25
N THR A 12 5.69 -1.84 -31.96
CA THR A 12 5.54 -0.49 -31.43
C THR A 12 6.63 -0.18 -30.42
N VAL A 13 7.52 0.74 -30.76
CA VAL A 13 8.49 1.28 -29.81
C VAL A 13 7.79 2.36 -28.96
N THR A 14 7.66 2.11 -27.67
CA THR A 14 7.08 3.09 -26.74
C THR A 14 8.11 4.18 -26.43
N ASP A 15 7.76 5.44 -26.69
CA ASP A 15 8.62 6.58 -26.37
C ASP A 15 8.70 6.76 -24.84
N ALA A 16 9.91 6.80 -24.30
CA ALA A 16 10.15 7.00 -22.86
C ALA A 16 9.59 8.34 -22.33
N ARG A 17 9.42 9.35 -23.18
CA ARG A 17 8.77 10.61 -22.81
C ARG A 17 7.28 10.44 -22.62
N LEU A 18 6.65 9.63 -23.51
CA LEU A 18 5.24 9.30 -23.42
C LEU A 18 4.97 8.51 -22.15
N MET A 19 5.80 7.51 -21.82
CA MET A 19 5.67 6.73 -20.60
C MET A 19 5.76 7.62 -19.35
N ARG A 20 6.75 8.51 -19.29
CA ARG A 20 6.87 9.48 -18.18
C ARG A 20 5.67 10.41 -18.07
N PHE A 21 5.07 10.82 -19.19
CA PHE A 21 3.87 11.66 -19.18
C PHE A 21 2.63 10.88 -18.72
N LEU A 22 2.49 9.61 -19.09
CA LEU A 22 1.34 8.76 -18.75
C LEU A 22 1.42 8.26 -17.30
N ALA A 23 2.57 7.78 -16.86
CA ALA A 23 2.77 7.24 -15.51
C ALA A 23 2.94 8.35 -14.46
N GLY A 24 3.55 9.48 -14.86
CA GLY A 24 3.76 10.62 -13.94
C GLY A 24 4.45 10.20 -12.65
N GLU A 25 3.80 10.52 -11.52
CA GLU A 25 4.24 10.14 -10.17
C GLU A 25 3.63 8.82 -9.68
N ASP A 26 2.77 8.16 -10.49
CA ASP A 26 2.01 6.98 -10.08
C ASP A 26 2.92 5.86 -9.56
N VAL A 27 4.03 5.60 -10.22
CA VAL A 27 5.02 4.61 -9.78
C VAL A 27 5.58 4.92 -8.39
N LEU A 28 5.77 6.21 -8.05
CA LEU A 28 6.27 6.62 -6.73
C LEU A 28 5.20 6.43 -5.65
N LEU A 29 3.96 6.77 -5.96
CA LEU A 29 2.81 6.59 -5.07
C LEU A 29 2.50 5.10 -4.86
N ASP A 30 2.63 4.30 -5.90
CA ASP A 30 2.43 2.86 -5.86
C ASP A 30 3.43 2.12 -4.97
N ARG A 31 4.57 2.70 -4.63
CA ARG A 31 5.47 2.13 -3.61
C ARG A 31 4.79 1.95 -2.26
N GLU A 32 3.89 2.86 -1.90
CA GLU A 32 3.09 2.74 -0.68
C GLU A 32 2.04 1.62 -0.77
N LEU A 33 1.52 1.36 -1.97
CA LEU A 33 0.46 0.38 -2.20
C LEU A 33 1.00 -1.02 -2.52
N LEU A 34 2.24 -1.15 -3.01
CA LEU A 34 2.81 -2.43 -3.46
C LEU A 34 2.73 -3.56 -2.43
N PRO A 35 3.02 -3.35 -1.12
CA PRO A 35 2.88 -4.41 -0.12
C PRO A 35 1.44 -4.91 0.02
N TYR A 36 0.47 -4.03 -0.18
CA TYR A 36 -0.96 -4.35 -0.09
C TYR A 36 -1.47 -5.06 -1.35
N ASP A 37 -0.94 -4.66 -2.51
CA ASP A 37 -1.26 -5.33 -3.78
C ASP A 37 -0.67 -6.75 -3.83
N ILE A 38 0.52 -6.96 -3.32
CA ILE A 38 1.11 -8.30 -3.15
C ILE A 38 0.20 -9.18 -2.28
N ARG A 39 -0.31 -8.64 -1.16
CA ARG A 39 -1.25 -9.37 -0.28
C ARG A 39 -2.57 -9.68 -0.98
N ALA A 40 -3.11 -8.70 -1.71
CA ALA A 40 -4.34 -8.87 -2.48
C ALA A 40 -4.16 -9.91 -3.60
N SER A 41 -2.99 -9.89 -4.26
CA SER A 41 -2.64 -10.85 -5.31
C SER A 41 -2.50 -12.27 -4.78
N ALA A 42 -1.98 -12.46 -3.57
CA ALA A 42 -1.92 -13.75 -2.91
C ALA A 42 -3.33 -14.33 -2.67
N ALA A 43 -4.24 -13.53 -2.10
CA ALA A 43 -5.63 -13.95 -1.88
C ALA A 43 -6.37 -14.24 -3.20
N HIS A 44 -6.07 -13.47 -4.25
CA HIS A 44 -6.63 -13.72 -5.59
C HIS A 44 -6.12 -15.06 -6.17
N ALA A 45 -4.83 -15.38 -6.01
CA ALA A 45 -4.25 -16.65 -6.44
C ALA A 45 -4.93 -17.85 -5.76
N GLU A 46 -5.23 -17.75 -4.46
CA GLU A 46 -6.00 -18.76 -3.72
C GLU A 46 -7.39 -18.91 -4.32
N GLY A 47 -8.07 -17.81 -4.65
CA GLY A 47 -9.35 -17.84 -5.35
C GLY A 47 -9.28 -18.52 -6.73
N LEU A 48 -8.25 -18.25 -7.51
CA LEU A 48 -8.03 -18.90 -8.81
C LEU A 48 -7.81 -20.42 -8.69
N ALA A 49 -7.15 -20.85 -7.62
CA ALA A 49 -6.95 -22.27 -7.36
C ALA A 49 -8.28 -22.98 -7.04
N THR A 50 -9.18 -22.35 -6.29
CA THR A 50 -10.54 -22.92 -6.03
C THR A 50 -11.36 -23.11 -7.31
N LEU A 51 -11.06 -22.31 -8.35
CA LEU A 51 -11.71 -22.40 -9.67
C LEU A 51 -10.96 -23.35 -10.63
N GLY A 52 -9.88 -23.97 -10.20
CA GLY A 52 -9.05 -24.84 -11.04
C GLY A 52 -8.24 -24.11 -12.13
N ILE A 53 -8.12 -22.78 -12.03
CA ILE A 53 -7.30 -21.97 -12.98
C ILE A 53 -5.83 -22.12 -12.66
N LEU A 54 -5.48 -22.20 -11.37
CA LEU A 54 -4.17 -22.61 -10.87
C LEU A 54 -4.28 -23.99 -10.24
N ASP A 55 -3.35 -24.87 -10.54
CA ASP A 55 -3.18 -26.11 -9.80
C ASP A 55 -2.37 -25.87 -8.51
N ASP A 56 -2.25 -26.87 -7.65
CA ASP A 56 -1.56 -26.76 -6.36
C ASP A 56 -0.10 -26.31 -6.52
N ALA A 57 0.58 -26.79 -7.55
CA ALA A 57 1.97 -26.43 -7.83
C ALA A 57 2.09 -24.96 -8.29
N GLY A 58 1.19 -24.54 -9.17
CA GLY A 58 1.10 -23.15 -9.64
C GLY A 58 0.76 -22.19 -8.50
N LEU A 59 -0.22 -22.52 -7.66
CA LEU A 59 -0.55 -21.73 -6.46
C LEU A 59 0.66 -21.61 -5.52
N ALA A 60 1.29 -22.74 -5.17
CA ALA A 60 2.46 -22.72 -4.29
C ALA A 60 3.60 -21.89 -4.86
N GLY A 61 3.82 -21.97 -6.19
CA GLY A 61 4.77 -21.16 -6.91
C GLY A 61 4.46 -19.67 -6.80
N VAL A 62 3.23 -19.28 -7.11
CA VAL A 62 2.79 -17.86 -7.06
C VAL A 62 2.92 -17.28 -5.64
N LEU A 63 2.46 -17.99 -4.62
CA LEU A 63 2.56 -17.53 -3.22
C LEU A 63 4.02 -17.36 -2.78
N ARG A 64 4.89 -18.31 -3.14
CA ARG A 64 6.34 -18.21 -2.84
C ARG A 64 6.97 -16.99 -3.51
N GLU A 65 6.71 -16.76 -4.79
CA GLU A 65 7.29 -15.63 -5.52
C GLU A 65 6.73 -14.28 -5.08
N LEU A 66 5.45 -14.20 -4.70
CA LEU A 66 4.88 -13.00 -4.08
C LEU A 66 5.53 -12.68 -2.73
N GLN A 67 5.79 -13.71 -1.92
CA GLN A 67 6.52 -13.54 -0.66
C GLN A 67 7.97 -13.09 -0.91
N ALA A 68 8.65 -13.66 -1.90
CA ALA A 68 10.00 -13.26 -2.28
C ALA A 68 10.05 -11.81 -2.76
N LEU A 69 9.08 -11.38 -3.57
CA LEU A 69 8.93 -9.98 -4.00
C LEU A 69 8.74 -9.03 -2.81
N ALA A 70 7.87 -9.40 -1.87
CA ALA A 70 7.63 -8.59 -0.67
C ALA A 70 8.92 -8.42 0.17
N GLN A 71 9.70 -9.50 0.32
CA GLN A 71 10.98 -9.48 1.04
C GLN A 71 12.02 -8.63 0.30
N ALA A 72 12.17 -8.82 -1.01
CA ALA A 72 13.09 -8.05 -1.83
C ALA A 72 12.75 -6.55 -1.83
N PHE A 73 11.46 -6.20 -1.88
CA PHE A 73 11.02 -4.82 -1.78
C PHE A 73 11.31 -4.21 -0.40
N ALA A 74 11.03 -4.93 0.67
CA ALA A 74 11.32 -4.48 2.03
C ALA A 74 12.82 -4.33 2.31
N ALA A 75 13.66 -5.16 1.69
CA ALA A 75 15.12 -5.09 1.76
C ALA A 75 15.73 -4.01 0.85
N GLY A 76 14.94 -3.38 -0.03
CA GLY A 76 15.44 -2.43 -1.04
C GLY A 76 16.18 -3.09 -2.22
N GLU A 77 16.11 -4.42 -2.34
CA GLU A 77 16.69 -5.20 -3.44
C GLU A 77 15.82 -5.14 -4.71
N PHE A 78 14.52 -4.98 -4.54
CA PHE A 78 13.58 -4.68 -5.61
C PHE A 78 13.13 -3.23 -5.49
N VAL A 79 13.29 -2.47 -6.58
CA VAL A 79 12.87 -1.07 -6.66
C VAL A 79 11.76 -0.96 -7.69
N LEU A 80 10.60 -0.45 -7.26
CA LEU A 80 9.54 -0.05 -8.18
C LEU A 80 9.91 1.32 -8.77
N ASP A 81 10.29 1.34 -10.05
CA ASP A 81 10.75 2.52 -10.76
C ASP A 81 10.11 2.63 -12.16
N ASP A 82 10.58 3.56 -12.98
CA ASP A 82 10.04 3.88 -14.32
C ASP A 82 10.22 2.77 -15.37
N ARG A 83 10.80 1.62 -15.01
CA ARG A 83 10.79 0.40 -15.83
C ARG A 83 9.40 -0.24 -15.87
N TYR A 84 8.55 0.09 -14.91
CA TYR A 84 7.19 -0.42 -14.78
C TYR A 84 6.18 0.71 -14.99
N GLU A 85 5.01 0.38 -15.46
CA GLU A 85 3.91 1.33 -15.59
C GLU A 85 3.29 1.66 -14.22
N ASP A 86 3.18 0.63 -13.36
CA ASP A 86 2.60 0.68 -12.01
C ASP A 86 3.04 -0.54 -11.18
N GLY A 87 2.59 -0.62 -9.93
CA GLY A 87 2.84 -1.74 -9.03
C GLY A 87 2.28 -3.06 -9.54
N HIS A 88 1.15 -3.02 -10.24
CA HIS A 88 0.50 -4.23 -10.78
C HIS A 88 1.33 -4.85 -11.90
N SER A 89 1.82 -4.03 -12.83
CA SER A 89 2.69 -4.49 -13.91
C SER A 89 4.01 -5.04 -13.39
N ALA A 90 4.53 -4.47 -12.30
CA ALA A 90 5.73 -4.99 -11.64
C ALA A 90 5.50 -6.38 -11.04
N ILE A 91 4.38 -6.62 -10.35
CA ILE A 91 4.00 -7.94 -9.82
C ILE A 91 3.84 -8.95 -10.96
N GLU A 92 3.15 -8.58 -12.02
CA GLU A 92 2.91 -9.45 -13.17
C GLU A 92 4.20 -9.80 -13.89
N ALA A 93 5.09 -8.84 -14.10
CA ALA A 93 6.41 -9.06 -14.68
C ALA A 93 7.26 -10.02 -13.82
N TRP A 94 7.31 -9.78 -12.50
CA TRP A 94 8.02 -10.65 -11.56
C TRP A 94 7.54 -12.09 -11.61
N LEU A 95 6.23 -12.30 -11.59
CA LEU A 95 5.63 -13.63 -11.60
C LEU A 95 5.79 -14.32 -12.97
N SER A 96 5.60 -13.58 -14.07
CA SER A 96 5.67 -14.13 -15.42
C SER A 96 7.09 -14.54 -15.78
N GLU A 97 8.09 -13.78 -15.36
CA GLU A 97 9.51 -14.09 -15.58
C GLU A 97 9.94 -15.38 -14.89
N ARG A 98 9.41 -15.64 -13.67
CA ARG A 98 9.83 -16.77 -12.83
C ARG A 98 8.99 -18.02 -12.98
N LEU A 99 7.71 -17.86 -13.30
CA LEU A 99 6.74 -18.95 -13.33
C LEU A 99 6.12 -19.18 -14.73
N GLY A 100 6.46 -18.36 -15.72
CA GLY A 100 5.91 -18.48 -17.07
C GLY A 100 4.38 -18.39 -17.08
N ASP A 101 3.70 -19.41 -17.59
CA ASP A 101 2.23 -19.42 -17.73
C ASP A 101 1.48 -19.32 -16.38
N ALA A 102 1.97 -19.95 -15.34
CA ALA A 102 1.36 -19.87 -14.03
C ALA A 102 1.38 -18.43 -13.50
N GLY A 103 2.48 -17.71 -13.73
CA GLY A 103 2.58 -16.28 -13.38
C GLY A 103 1.61 -15.40 -14.16
N ARG A 104 1.46 -15.63 -15.46
CA ARG A 104 0.51 -14.86 -16.31
C ARG A 104 -0.95 -15.07 -15.93
N ARG A 105 -1.31 -16.23 -15.39
CA ARG A 105 -2.69 -16.53 -14.97
C ARG A 105 -3.17 -15.69 -13.79
N ILE A 106 -2.27 -15.01 -13.05
CA ILE A 106 -2.65 -14.17 -11.91
C ILE A 106 -3.60 -13.02 -12.31
N HIS A 107 -3.58 -12.59 -13.57
CA HIS A 107 -4.46 -11.54 -14.06
C HIS A 107 -5.87 -12.02 -14.42
N THR A 108 -6.12 -13.34 -14.40
CA THR A 108 -7.40 -13.92 -14.81
C THR A 108 -8.54 -13.42 -13.94
N GLY A 109 -9.59 -12.92 -14.59
CA GLY A 109 -10.85 -12.54 -13.94
C GLY A 109 -10.80 -11.27 -13.10
N ARG A 110 -9.73 -10.47 -13.16
CA ARG A 110 -9.66 -9.16 -12.48
C ARG A 110 -9.17 -8.06 -13.42
N SER A 111 -9.54 -6.83 -13.11
CA SER A 111 -9.02 -5.62 -13.74
C SER A 111 -8.04 -4.89 -12.80
N ARG A 112 -7.29 -3.91 -13.36
CA ARG A 112 -6.49 -2.99 -12.53
C ARG A 112 -7.33 -2.24 -11.52
N ASN A 113 -8.57 -1.87 -11.86
CA ASN A 113 -9.48 -1.20 -10.94
C ASN A 113 -9.78 -2.05 -9.69
N ASP A 114 -9.94 -3.36 -9.86
CA ASP A 114 -10.14 -4.28 -8.73
C ASP A 114 -8.90 -4.32 -7.83
N GLN A 115 -7.71 -4.39 -8.43
CA GLN A 115 -6.43 -4.44 -7.71
C GLN A 115 -6.20 -3.17 -6.90
N VAL A 116 -6.27 -1.99 -7.55
CA VAL A 116 -6.10 -0.69 -6.90
C VAL A 116 -7.09 -0.52 -5.75
N LEU A 117 -8.35 -0.88 -5.96
CA LEU A 117 -9.39 -0.71 -4.94
C LEU A 117 -9.13 -1.57 -3.70
N VAL A 118 -8.70 -2.82 -3.88
CA VAL A 118 -8.37 -3.71 -2.75
C VAL A 118 -7.11 -3.22 -2.03
N ALA A 119 -6.04 -2.90 -2.77
CA ALA A 119 -4.79 -2.40 -2.20
C ALA A 119 -5.02 -1.11 -1.39
N SER A 120 -5.75 -0.14 -1.95
CA SER A 120 -6.09 1.12 -1.28
C SER A 120 -6.93 0.91 -0.02
N ARG A 121 -7.89 -0.02 -0.02
CA ARG A 121 -8.70 -0.33 1.18
C ARG A 121 -7.87 -0.98 2.27
N LEU A 122 -6.95 -1.87 1.94
CA LEU A 122 -6.04 -2.48 2.90
C LEU A 122 -5.10 -1.45 3.49
N TRP A 123 -4.51 -0.59 2.66
CA TRP A 123 -3.67 0.52 3.08
C TRP A 123 -4.43 1.47 4.01
N LEU A 124 -5.62 1.91 3.61
CA LEU A 124 -6.45 2.83 4.39
C LEU A 124 -6.81 2.24 5.76
N ARG A 125 -7.15 0.95 5.82
CA ARG A 125 -7.43 0.26 7.09
C ARG A 125 -6.24 0.35 8.05
N ASP A 126 -5.03 0.10 7.56
CA ASP A 126 -3.84 0.11 8.40
C ASP A 126 -3.48 1.55 8.81
N ARG A 127 -3.62 2.53 7.92
CA ARG A 127 -3.42 3.96 8.26
C ARG A 127 -4.44 4.47 9.27
N LEU A 128 -5.71 4.05 9.18
CA LEU A 128 -6.73 4.43 10.18
C LEU A 128 -6.44 3.80 11.55
N ALA A 129 -5.93 2.58 11.60
CA ALA A 129 -5.52 1.95 12.87
C ALA A 129 -4.34 2.70 13.52
N GLU A 130 -3.35 3.11 12.74
CA GLU A 130 -2.22 3.92 13.21
C GLU A 130 -2.70 5.30 13.71
N LEU A 131 -3.56 5.97 12.96
CA LEU A 131 -4.15 7.24 13.37
C LEU A 131 -4.93 7.10 14.69
N GLY A 132 -5.74 6.04 14.82
CA GLY A 132 -6.45 5.74 16.06
C GLY A 132 -5.49 5.56 17.25
N SER A 133 -4.41 4.83 17.07
CA SER A 133 -3.39 4.64 18.10
C SER A 133 -2.70 5.95 18.48
N ALA A 134 -2.41 6.82 17.52
CA ALA A 134 -1.82 8.12 17.76
C ALA A 134 -2.77 9.05 18.53
N VAL A 135 -4.07 9.04 18.21
CA VAL A 135 -5.08 9.81 18.94
C VAL A 135 -5.20 9.34 20.39
N LEU A 136 -5.19 8.03 20.62
CA LEU A 136 -5.21 7.48 21.99
C LEU A 136 -3.97 7.91 22.79
N ALA A 137 -2.78 7.85 22.18
CA ALA A 137 -1.55 8.31 22.84
C ALA A 137 -1.61 9.80 23.21
N ILE A 138 -2.19 10.65 22.37
CA ILE A 138 -2.42 12.07 22.70
C ILE A 138 -3.38 12.22 23.89
N ALA A 139 -4.46 11.43 23.90
CA ALA A 139 -5.43 11.47 25.00
C ALA A 139 -4.79 11.03 26.33
N ASP A 140 -3.96 9.99 26.33
CA ASP A 140 -3.23 9.53 27.52
C ASP A 140 -2.30 10.63 28.07
N VAL A 141 -1.51 11.27 27.21
CA VAL A 141 -0.63 12.39 27.61
C VAL A 141 -1.44 13.55 28.19
N ALA A 142 -2.60 13.88 27.59
CA ALA A 142 -3.47 14.93 28.07
C ALA A 142 -4.04 14.59 29.47
N LEU A 143 -4.48 13.34 29.68
CA LEU A 143 -5.02 12.87 30.96
C LEU A 143 -3.93 12.85 32.05
N GLU A 144 -2.74 12.35 31.76
CA GLU A 144 -1.61 12.37 32.70
C GLU A 144 -1.27 13.81 33.12
N ARG A 145 -1.26 14.72 32.16
CA ARG A 145 -1.01 16.14 32.44
C ARG A 145 -2.12 16.77 33.28
N ALA A 146 -3.37 16.49 32.94
CA ALA A 146 -4.53 16.95 33.70
C ALA A 146 -4.45 16.50 35.17
N GLN A 147 -4.14 15.24 35.41
CA GLN A 147 -3.97 14.68 36.76
C GLN A 147 -2.82 15.36 37.53
N ARG A 148 -1.65 15.48 36.90
CA ARG A 148 -0.45 16.05 37.52
C ARG A 148 -0.64 17.54 37.86
N GLU A 149 -1.34 18.29 37.03
CA GLU A 149 -1.47 19.74 37.14
C GLU A 149 -2.84 20.16 37.71
N ALA A 150 -3.66 19.20 38.17
CA ALA A 150 -5.01 19.46 38.70
C ALA A 150 -5.02 20.44 39.86
N ALA A 151 -3.99 20.41 40.72
CA ALA A 151 -3.89 21.28 41.89
C ALA A 151 -3.20 22.65 41.62
N LEU A 152 -2.70 22.88 40.39
CA LEU A 152 -2.07 24.15 40.03
C LEU A 152 -3.13 25.18 39.66
N PRO A 153 -3.36 26.24 40.50
CA PRO A 153 -4.37 27.23 40.20
C PRO A 153 -3.97 28.08 38.98
N MET A 154 -4.91 28.27 38.08
CA MET A 154 -4.73 29.11 36.89
C MET A 154 -5.89 30.09 36.76
N PRO A 155 -5.61 31.42 36.60
CA PRO A 155 -6.66 32.37 36.38
C PRO A 155 -7.27 32.21 34.98
N GLY A 156 -8.59 32.11 34.92
CA GLY A 156 -9.32 32.21 33.67
C GLY A 156 -9.44 33.66 33.21
N TYR A 157 -9.45 33.86 31.91
CA TYR A 157 -9.69 35.17 31.28
C TYR A 157 -10.80 35.06 30.24
N THR A 158 -11.63 36.09 30.18
CA THR A 158 -12.61 36.31 29.10
C THR A 158 -12.61 37.78 28.72
N HIS A 159 -12.60 38.09 27.44
CA HIS A 159 -12.52 39.45 26.92
C HIS A 159 -11.39 40.28 27.55
N LEU A 160 -10.21 39.70 27.76
CA LEU A 160 -9.03 40.30 28.41
C LEU A 160 -9.25 40.64 29.89
N GLN A 161 -10.33 40.19 30.53
CA GLN A 161 -10.65 40.41 31.94
C GLN A 161 -10.53 39.10 32.72
N ARG A 162 -10.15 39.21 34.00
CA ARG A 162 -10.08 38.05 34.90
C ARG A 162 -11.49 37.47 35.09
N ALA A 163 -11.56 36.17 34.95
CA ALA A 163 -12.79 35.39 35.14
C ALA A 163 -12.59 34.38 36.30
N VAL A 164 -13.27 33.25 36.21
CA VAL A 164 -13.22 32.20 37.25
C VAL A 164 -11.82 31.59 37.33
N VAL A 165 -11.34 31.29 38.55
CA VAL A 165 -10.13 30.53 38.76
C VAL A 165 -10.37 29.08 38.38
N SER A 166 -9.48 28.53 37.61
CA SER A 166 -9.46 27.12 37.17
C SER A 166 -8.15 26.45 37.59
N SER A 167 -7.84 25.33 37.04
CA SER A 167 -6.54 24.68 37.20
C SER A 167 -5.83 24.49 35.87
N ALA A 168 -4.50 24.33 35.90
CA ALA A 168 -3.73 24.06 34.72
C ALA A 168 -4.00 22.64 34.18
N GLY A 169 -4.60 21.75 34.97
CA GLY A 169 -5.01 20.41 34.58
C GLY A 169 -6.37 20.33 33.89
N MET A 170 -7.08 21.43 33.74
CA MET A 170 -8.36 21.49 33.06
C MET A 170 -8.20 21.67 31.55
#